data_db30faf3b9a84170c5aec6ae29cb2772
#
_entry.id   db30faf3b9a84170c5aec6ae29cb2772
#
_cell.length_a   1.000
_cell.length_b   1.000
_cell.length_c   1.000
_cell.angle_alpha   90.00
_cell.angle_beta   90.00
_cell.angle_gamma   90.00
#
_symmetry.space_group_name_H-M   'P 1'
#
loop_
_entity.id
_entity.type
_entity.pdbx_description
1 polymer ?
#
loop_
_entity_poly.entity_id
_entity_poly.type
_entity_poly.pdbx_seq_one_letter_code
_entity_poly.pdbx_strand_id
1 'polypeptide(L)'
;MRIAQVATLSFSVPPKRYGGIERVVSYLTEELVAQGHEVTLFASGDSETRAQLIPVCPHELNLVDNHEVRMPHYLRMMQLVFADVSRFDIIHFHTESIQFAWLQRQPCPNVTTLHYQLGAPCLKSRYDEYNAALVSISDNQRLPIPDVNWQATVHHGVPRDLFTFRKDPGDYLAFIGRLSFEKRLDRAIRIADQAGMKLKVAAKINRAEEHFKQYIEPLLHDGVEFVGEIGGREKDEFLGNAYALLFPIDWPEPFGLVMIEALACGTPVIAWRNGSVPEVIDHGRTGFIVESVEEAVKAVGRVGDLSRHACRQSFEDRFDAACMARKYVEVYKRLV
;
A
#
# COMPACT_ATOMS: atom_id res chain seq x y z
N MET A 1 25.41 -4.29 -0.09
CA MET A 1 25.37 -2.87 -0.50
C MET A 1 25.03 -2.03 0.72
N ARG A 2 25.52 -0.80 0.73
CA ARG A 2 25.18 0.23 1.70
C ARG A 2 24.01 1.06 1.12
N ILE A 3 22.83 0.93 1.72
CA ILE A 3 21.57 1.44 1.16
C ILE A 3 20.98 2.49 2.12
N ALA A 4 20.70 3.69 1.61
CA ALA A 4 19.87 4.65 2.34
C ALA A 4 18.40 4.47 1.96
N GLN A 5 17.54 4.28 2.95
CA GLN A 5 16.08 4.32 2.80
C GLN A 5 15.56 5.65 3.36
N VAL A 6 14.92 6.46 2.53
CA VAL A 6 14.44 7.80 2.91
C VAL A 6 12.91 7.77 2.95
N ALA A 7 12.35 7.63 4.14
CA ALA A 7 10.92 7.51 4.35
C ALA A 7 10.21 8.87 4.33
N THR A 8 8.89 8.86 4.19
CA THR A 8 8.05 10.00 4.54
C THR A 8 8.06 10.21 6.07
N LEU A 9 7.75 11.42 6.52
CA LEU A 9 7.73 11.78 7.93
C LEU A 9 6.31 11.86 8.50
N SER A 10 5.31 11.43 7.73
CA SER A 10 3.91 11.52 8.12
C SER A 10 3.59 10.60 9.29
N PHE A 11 4.17 9.40 9.29
CA PHE A 11 4.03 8.42 10.36
C PHE A 11 5.39 7.81 10.70
N SER A 12 5.47 7.13 11.85
CA SER A 12 6.63 6.30 12.21
C SER A 12 6.79 5.10 11.24
N VAL A 13 7.97 4.52 11.21
CA VAL A 13 8.29 3.34 10.40
C VAL A 13 8.64 2.18 11.36
N PRO A 14 7.76 1.15 11.51
CA PRO A 14 6.42 1.03 10.96
C PRO A 14 5.41 1.98 11.62
N PRO A 15 4.28 2.30 10.93
CA PRO A 15 3.24 3.11 11.52
C PRO A 15 2.43 2.31 12.54
N LYS A 16 2.01 2.96 13.62
CA LYS A 16 1.22 2.32 14.69
C LYS A 16 -0.17 1.87 14.23
N ARG A 17 -0.79 2.62 13.34
CA ARG A 17 -2.14 2.34 12.79
C ARG A 17 -2.18 2.55 11.30
N TYR A 18 -2.70 3.69 10.84
CA TYR A 18 -2.72 4.09 9.43
C TYR A 18 -1.29 4.47 8.95
N GLY A 19 -1.00 4.30 7.65
CA GLY A 19 0.31 4.62 7.06
C GLY A 19 0.76 3.51 6.09
N GLY A 20 0.20 3.52 4.88
CA GLY A 20 0.51 2.48 3.88
C GLY A 20 1.94 2.55 3.38
N ILE A 21 2.46 3.76 3.16
CA ILE A 21 3.81 3.99 2.64
C ILE A 21 4.84 3.57 3.67
N GLU A 22 4.74 4.10 4.89
CA GLU A 22 5.69 3.82 5.96
C GLU A 22 5.71 2.34 6.34
N ARG A 23 4.56 1.66 6.21
CA ARG A 23 4.45 0.22 6.39
C ARG A 23 5.26 -0.55 5.35
N VAL A 24 5.14 -0.19 4.08
CA VAL A 24 5.91 -0.81 2.99
C VAL A 24 7.40 -0.48 3.12
N VAL A 25 7.75 0.76 3.49
CA VAL A 25 9.15 1.14 3.75
C VAL A 25 9.74 0.30 4.89
N SER A 26 8.99 0.07 5.98
CA SER A 26 9.40 -0.82 7.05
C SER A 26 9.66 -2.23 6.52
N TYR A 27 8.72 -2.83 5.82
CA TYR A 27 8.87 -4.20 5.29
C TYR A 27 10.07 -4.32 4.35
N LEU A 28 10.26 -3.35 3.46
CA LEU A 28 11.41 -3.33 2.56
C LEU A 28 12.73 -3.19 3.34
N THR A 29 12.79 -2.25 4.29
CA THR A 29 13.98 -2.00 5.11
C THR A 29 14.39 -3.23 5.89
N GLU A 30 13.45 -3.86 6.60
CA GLU A 30 13.71 -5.05 7.40
C GLU A 30 14.14 -6.26 6.56
N GLU A 31 13.56 -6.40 5.37
CA GLU A 31 13.91 -7.46 4.45
C GLU A 31 15.30 -7.26 3.81
N LEU A 32 15.66 -6.01 3.47
CA LEU A 32 17.00 -5.68 2.98
C LEU A 32 18.08 -5.98 4.04
N VAL A 33 17.80 -5.66 5.32
CA VAL A 33 18.69 -6.03 6.44
C VAL A 33 18.79 -7.56 6.56
N ALA A 34 17.67 -8.28 6.47
CA ALA A 34 17.66 -9.74 6.54
C ALA A 34 18.44 -10.39 5.39
N GLN A 35 18.48 -9.76 4.20
CA GLN A 35 19.28 -10.18 3.05
C GLN A 35 20.77 -9.80 3.15
N GLY A 36 21.22 -9.23 4.28
CA GLY A 36 22.62 -8.92 4.55
C GLY A 36 23.11 -7.58 3.96
N HIS A 37 22.22 -6.66 3.67
CA HIS A 37 22.60 -5.29 3.28
C HIS A 37 22.81 -4.39 4.51
N GLU A 38 23.72 -3.44 4.40
CA GLU A 38 23.89 -2.36 5.37
C GLU A 38 22.87 -1.27 5.07
N VAL A 39 21.83 -1.17 5.87
CA VAL A 39 20.73 -0.23 5.61
C VAL A 39 20.72 0.89 6.63
N THR A 40 20.61 2.13 6.16
CA THR A 40 20.36 3.32 6.97
C THR A 40 18.98 3.87 6.64
N LEU A 41 18.12 3.98 7.65
CA LEU A 41 16.77 4.53 7.53
C LEU A 41 16.74 5.98 8.02
N PHE A 42 16.33 6.91 7.14
CA PHE A 42 16.01 8.30 7.49
C PHE A 42 14.49 8.39 7.70
N ALA A 43 14.06 8.57 8.95
CA ALA A 43 12.66 8.60 9.35
C ALA A 43 12.45 9.45 10.61
N SER A 44 11.24 9.45 11.20
CA SER A 44 11.01 10.04 12.52
C SER A 44 11.69 9.22 13.63
N GLY A 45 12.04 9.86 14.74
CA GLY A 45 12.83 9.25 15.81
C GLY A 45 12.07 8.22 16.66
N ASP A 46 10.75 8.16 16.52
CA ASP A 46 9.89 7.14 17.10
C ASP A 46 9.66 5.91 16.20
N SER A 47 10.44 5.81 15.10
CA SER A 47 10.47 4.63 14.23
C SER A 47 11.26 3.49 14.85
N GLU A 48 10.88 2.25 14.54
CA GLU A 48 11.51 1.02 15.03
C GLU A 48 12.03 0.18 13.86
N THR A 49 13.35 -0.11 13.84
CA THR A 49 13.98 -0.84 12.74
C THR A 49 15.27 -1.53 13.20
N ARG A 50 15.64 -2.62 12.53
CA ARG A 50 16.97 -3.26 12.67
C ARG A 50 18.04 -2.55 11.85
N ALA A 51 17.66 -1.67 10.93
CA ALA A 51 18.60 -0.80 10.20
C ALA A 51 19.17 0.28 11.13
N GLN A 52 20.21 0.98 10.68
CA GLN A 52 20.68 2.18 11.36
C GLN A 52 19.65 3.30 11.20
N LEU A 53 18.96 3.71 12.27
CA LEU A 53 18.04 4.83 12.23
C LEU A 53 18.79 6.17 12.33
N ILE A 54 18.49 7.08 11.39
CA ILE A 54 18.88 8.50 11.50
C ILE A 54 17.60 9.30 11.71
N PRO A 55 17.35 9.80 12.95
CA PRO A 55 16.12 10.52 13.26
C PRO A 55 16.15 11.93 12.66
N VAL A 56 15.17 12.23 11.80
CA VAL A 56 15.00 13.54 11.17
C VAL A 56 14.26 14.51 12.09
N CYS A 57 13.23 14.03 12.76
CA CYS A 57 12.43 14.74 13.76
C CYS A 57 12.18 13.79 14.95
N PRO A 58 11.84 14.31 16.15
CA PRO A 58 11.65 13.45 17.33
C PRO A 58 10.54 12.43 17.20
N HIS A 59 9.41 12.84 16.61
CA HIS A 59 8.20 12.02 16.43
C HIS A 59 7.62 12.20 15.03
N GLU A 60 6.75 11.27 14.64
CA GLU A 60 5.94 11.36 13.42
C GLU A 60 5.22 12.72 13.34
N LEU A 61 5.15 13.31 12.15
CA LEU A 61 4.50 14.62 11.98
C LEU A 61 2.98 14.50 11.93
N ASN A 62 2.48 13.28 11.99
CA ASN A 62 1.07 12.91 11.91
C ASN A 62 0.34 13.79 10.90
N LEU A 63 -0.47 13.47 10.08
CA LEU A 63 -1.17 14.20 9.01
C LEU A 63 -1.47 15.71 9.33
N VAL A 64 -0.51 16.41 9.96
CA VAL A 64 -0.60 17.85 10.17
C VAL A 64 -0.64 18.49 8.80
N ASP A 65 -1.82 18.91 8.40
CA ASP A 65 -2.09 19.51 7.09
C ASP A 65 -1.57 20.97 7.04
N ASN A 66 -0.43 21.19 7.65
CA ASN A 66 0.26 22.47 7.66
C ASN A 66 1.64 22.32 6.99
N HIS A 67 1.72 22.76 5.76
CA HIS A 67 2.94 22.73 4.95
C HIS A 67 4.10 23.48 5.60
N GLU A 68 3.83 24.59 6.31
CA GLU A 68 4.85 25.40 7.00
C GLU A 68 5.53 24.62 8.14
N VAL A 69 4.77 23.74 8.81
CA VAL A 69 5.30 22.88 9.89
C VAL A 69 6.09 21.71 9.31
N ARG A 70 5.65 21.14 8.21
CA ARG A 70 6.25 19.92 7.62
C ARG A 70 7.54 20.22 6.85
N MET A 71 7.56 21.29 6.06
CA MET A 71 8.65 21.59 5.13
C MET A 71 10.03 21.74 5.80
N PRO A 72 10.21 22.40 6.95
CA PRO A 72 11.49 22.47 7.64
C PRO A 72 12.08 21.09 7.97
N HIS A 73 11.25 20.12 8.35
CA HIS A 73 11.71 18.75 8.63
C HIS A 73 12.17 18.03 7.36
N TYR A 74 11.45 18.20 6.25
CA TYR A 74 11.88 17.63 4.97
C TYR A 74 13.17 18.27 4.44
N LEU A 75 13.36 19.60 4.61
CA LEU A 75 14.63 20.27 4.28
C LEU A 75 15.78 19.74 5.15
N ARG A 76 15.55 19.57 6.46
CA ARG A 76 16.53 18.93 7.34
C ARG A 76 16.85 17.51 6.90
N MET A 77 15.85 16.74 6.50
CA MET A 77 16.05 15.38 5.97
C MET A 77 17.00 15.41 4.76
N MET A 78 16.77 16.32 3.80
CA MET A 78 17.66 16.48 2.66
C MET A 78 19.09 16.84 3.09
N GLN A 79 19.26 17.74 4.05
CA GLN A 79 20.57 18.05 4.61
C GLN A 79 21.28 16.81 5.18
N LEU A 80 20.56 15.99 5.96
CA LEU A 80 21.12 14.78 6.59
C LEU A 80 21.48 13.71 5.54
N VAL A 81 20.63 13.50 4.55
CA VAL A 81 20.87 12.54 3.46
C VAL A 81 22.06 12.94 2.60
N PHE A 82 22.17 14.23 2.24
CA PHE A 82 23.19 14.72 1.35
C PHE A 82 24.47 15.22 2.05
N ALA A 83 24.55 15.15 3.39
CA ALA A 83 25.74 15.54 4.15
C ALA A 83 26.96 14.68 3.79
N ASP A 84 26.76 13.40 3.51
CA ASP A 84 27.81 12.46 3.09
C ASP A 84 27.21 11.33 2.24
N VAL A 85 26.99 11.61 0.96
CA VAL A 85 26.43 10.64 0.01
C VAL A 85 27.40 9.48 -0.29
N SER A 86 28.72 9.66 -0.04
CA SER A 86 29.75 8.63 -0.28
C SER A 86 29.61 7.42 0.66
N ARG A 87 28.84 7.56 1.72
CA ARG A 87 28.49 6.45 2.63
C ARG A 87 27.60 5.41 2.00
N PHE A 88 26.88 5.74 0.91
CA PHE A 88 25.87 4.89 0.30
C PHE A 88 26.27 4.48 -1.11
N ASP A 89 25.99 3.25 -1.44
CA ASP A 89 26.07 2.76 -2.81
C ASP A 89 24.83 3.21 -3.58
N ILE A 90 23.67 3.30 -2.91
CA ILE A 90 22.42 3.81 -3.48
C ILE A 90 21.53 4.47 -2.42
N ILE A 91 20.78 5.50 -2.84
CA ILE A 91 19.77 6.18 -2.03
C ILE A 91 18.38 5.91 -2.62
N HIS A 92 17.49 5.32 -1.84
CA HIS A 92 16.11 5.05 -2.23
C HIS A 92 15.15 6.00 -1.52
N PHE A 93 14.47 6.84 -2.29
CA PHE A 93 13.51 7.82 -1.79
C PHE A 93 12.07 7.31 -1.90
N HIS A 94 11.28 7.59 -0.86
CA HIS A 94 9.83 7.38 -0.82
C HIS A 94 9.08 8.72 -0.65
N THR A 95 9.76 9.84 -0.89
CA THR A 95 9.34 11.22 -0.59
C THR A 95 8.87 12.00 -1.82
N GLU A 96 8.36 11.31 -2.84
CA GLU A 96 7.92 11.90 -4.11
C GLU A 96 9.02 12.66 -4.85
N SER A 97 9.03 13.99 -4.78
CA SER A 97 9.90 14.83 -5.63
C SER A 97 10.75 15.84 -4.87
N ILE A 98 10.67 15.90 -3.54
CA ILE A 98 11.36 16.93 -2.77
C ILE A 98 12.88 16.88 -2.93
N GLN A 99 13.46 15.69 -3.16
CA GLN A 99 14.89 15.45 -3.34
C GLN A 99 15.44 15.90 -4.70
N PHE A 100 14.61 16.08 -5.71
CA PHE A 100 15.07 16.22 -7.11
C PHE A 100 16.01 17.42 -7.32
N ALA A 101 15.74 18.55 -6.69
CA ALA A 101 16.60 19.72 -6.79
C ALA A 101 18.03 19.50 -6.23
N TRP A 102 18.19 18.58 -5.27
CA TRP A 102 19.50 18.20 -4.74
C TRP A 102 20.22 17.21 -5.64
N LEU A 103 19.50 16.27 -6.24
CA LEU A 103 20.07 15.23 -7.09
C LEU A 103 20.79 15.80 -8.33
N GLN A 104 20.35 16.92 -8.86
CA GLN A 104 21.04 17.60 -9.97
C GLN A 104 22.42 18.15 -9.58
N ARG A 105 22.63 18.48 -8.31
CA ARG A 105 23.87 19.10 -7.82
C ARG A 105 24.82 18.10 -7.17
N GLN A 106 24.31 16.99 -6.71
CA GLN A 106 25.07 15.95 -6.03
C GLN A 106 24.72 14.60 -6.68
N PRO A 107 25.37 14.26 -7.78
CA PRO A 107 25.14 12.99 -8.47
C PRO A 107 25.55 11.84 -7.54
N CYS A 108 24.59 11.00 -7.21
CA CYS A 108 24.77 9.76 -6.50
C CYS A 108 23.77 8.74 -7.07
N PRO A 109 24.07 7.45 -7.06
CA PRO A 109 23.10 6.45 -7.43
C PRO A 109 21.85 6.59 -6.58
N ASN A 110 20.69 6.73 -7.21
CA ASN A 110 19.45 6.93 -6.50
C ASN A 110 18.26 6.38 -7.28
N VAL A 111 17.18 6.13 -6.57
CA VAL A 111 15.88 5.78 -7.13
C VAL A 111 14.77 6.34 -6.26
N THR A 112 13.64 6.65 -6.87
CA THR A 112 12.44 7.10 -6.15
C THR A 112 11.27 6.18 -6.45
N THR A 113 10.66 5.61 -5.43
CA THR A 113 9.38 4.91 -5.56
C THR A 113 8.24 5.88 -5.38
N LEU A 114 7.34 5.92 -6.37
CA LEU A 114 6.12 6.71 -6.31
C LEU A 114 4.98 5.87 -5.73
N HIS A 115 4.33 6.37 -4.68
CA HIS A 115 3.29 5.62 -3.96
C HIS A 115 1.87 6.12 -4.22
N TYR A 116 1.72 7.29 -4.84
CA TYR A 116 0.44 7.96 -5.06
C TYR A 116 -0.03 7.81 -6.50
N GLN A 117 -1.27 8.20 -6.73
CA GLN A 117 -1.80 8.31 -8.09
C GLN A 117 -1.15 9.48 -8.84
N LEU A 118 -0.83 9.27 -10.11
CA LEU A 118 -0.03 10.20 -10.92
C LEU A 118 -0.86 11.01 -11.95
N GLY A 119 -2.17 11.10 -11.77
CA GLY A 119 -3.08 11.74 -12.74
C GLY A 119 -3.08 13.27 -12.77
N ALA A 120 -2.33 13.96 -11.90
CA ALA A 120 -2.28 15.42 -11.91
C ALA A 120 -1.40 15.94 -13.06
N PRO A 121 -1.91 16.83 -13.94
CA PRO A 121 -1.18 17.29 -15.13
C PRO A 121 0.18 17.94 -14.84
N CYS A 122 0.34 18.58 -13.67
CA CYS A 122 1.59 19.24 -13.26
C CYS A 122 2.70 18.27 -12.83
N LEU A 123 2.39 16.98 -12.65
CA LEU A 123 3.40 16.00 -12.19
C LEU A 123 4.34 15.60 -13.32
N LYS A 124 3.84 15.43 -14.56
CA LYS A 124 4.67 15.00 -15.70
C LYS A 124 5.85 15.95 -15.92
N SER A 125 5.62 17.25 -16.01
CA SER A 125 6.69 18.24 -16.23
C SER A 125 7.75 18.20 -15.15
N ARG A 126 7.38 17.96 -13.89
CA ARG A 126 8.29 17.83 -12.77
C ARG A 126 9.21 16.62 -12.90
N TYR A 127 8.69 15.47 -13.32
CA TYR A 127 9.50 14.27 -13.48
C TYR A 127 10.38 14.31 -14.72
N ASP A 128 9.90 14.91 -15.83
CA ASP A 128 10.68 15.13 -17.05
C ASP A 128 11.86 16.06 -16.82
N GLU A 129 11.65 17.17 -16.10
CA GLU A 129 12.69 18.19 -15.82
C GLU A 129 13.91 17.59 -15.10
N TYR A 130 13.69 16.70 -14.15
CA TYR A 130 14.77 16.14 -13.32
C TYR A 130 15.31 14.81 -13.84
N ASN A 131 14.66 14.18 -14.81
CA ASN A 131 15.00 12.84 -15.33
C ASN A 131 15.32 11.82 -14.21
N ALA A 132 14.57 11.90 -13.11
CA ALA A 132 14.80 11.08 -11.94
C ALA A 132 14.52 9.60 -12.25
N ALA A 133 15.36 8.70 -11.72
CA ALA A 133 15.12 7.27 -11.80
C ALA A 133 13.91 6.88 -10.92
N LEU A 134 12.83 6.40 -11.55
CA LEU A 134 11.55 6.16 -10.90
C LEU A 134 11.17 4.67 -10.88
N VAL A 135 10.52 4.24 -9.82
CA VAL A 135 9.87 2.93 -9.71
C VAL A 135 8.38 3.15 -9.44
N SER A 136 7.55 2.48 -10.23
CA SER A 136 6.11 2.39 -10.00
C SER A 136 5.76 1.18 -9.13
N ILE A 137 4.60 1.24 -8.49
CA ILE A 137 4.09 0.15 -7.66
C ILE A 137 3.03 -0.70 -8.37
N SER A 138 2.64 -0.28 -9.58
CA SER A 138 1.85 -1.05 -10.56
C SER A 138 2.10 -0.51 -11.96
N ASP A 139 1.79 -1.30 -12.99
CA ASP A 139 1.87 -0.83 -14.38
C ASP A 139 0.75 0.17 -14.68
N ASN A 140 -0.42 -0.01 -14.08
CA ASN A 140 -1.52 0.95 -14.18
C ASN A 140 -1.12 2.35 -13.67
N GLN A 141 -0.31 2.43 -12.61
CA GLN A 141 0.15 3.71 -12.07
C GLN A 141 0.93 4.54 -13.10
N ARG A 142 1.61 3.90 -14.06
CA ARG A 142 2.41 4.60 -15.10
C ARG A 142 1.58 5.25 -16.19
N LEU A 143 0.34 4.79 -16.41
CA LEU A 143 -0.47 5.19 -17.56
C LEU A 143 -0.59 6.71 -17.75
N PRO A 144 -0.72 7.55 -16.69
CA PRO A 144 -0.80 8.99 -16.88
C PRO A 144 0.51 9.66 -17.32
N ILE A 145 1.66 9.04 -17.04
CA ILE A 145 2.99 9.60 -17.34
C ILE A 145 3.94 8.50 -17.86
N PRO A 146 3.65 7.85 -19.01
CA PRO A 146 4.37 6.66 -19.46
C PRO A 146 5.83 6.92 -19.85
N ASP A 147 6.17 8.15 -20.28
CA ASP A 147 7.43 8.49 -20.93
C ASP A 147 8.53 9.00 -19.98
N VAL A 148 8.29 9.00 -18.65
CA VAL A 148 9.32 9.40 -17.69
C VAL A 148 10.32 8.26 -17.46
N ASN A 149 11.43 8.54 -16.77
CA ASN A 149 12.55 7.60 -16.58
C ASN A 149 12.19 6.44 -15.62
N TRP A 150 11.25 5.59 -16.02
CA TRP A 150 10.88 4.38 -15.30
C TRP A 150 11.96 3.31 -15.34
N GLN A 151 12.41 2.86 -14.18
CA GLN A 151 13.39 1.78 -14.02
C GLN A 151 12.74 0.41 -13.91
N ALA A 152 11.63 0.31 -13.21
CA ALA A 152 10.87 -0.92 -13.00
C ALA A 152 9.45 -0.65 -12.50
N THR A 153 8.58 -1.67 -12.57
CA THR A 153 7.42 -1.81 -11.71
C THR A 153 7.76 -2.80 -10.60
N VAL A 154 7.66 -2.38 -9.34
CA VAL A 154 7.85 -3.25 -8.18
C VAL A 154 6.59 -3.24 -7.33
N HIS A 155 5.79 -4.29 -7.46
CA HIS A 155 4.61 -4.48 -6.62
C HIS A 155 5.00 -4.51 -5.13
N HIS A 156 4.18 -3.94 -4.28
CA HIS A 156 4.37 -4.03 -2.85
C HIS A 156 4.31 -5.47 -2.35
N GLY A 157 5.03 -5.72 -1.26
CA GLY A 157 5.03 -6.98 -0.55
C GLY A 157 4.78 -6.79 0.94
N VAL A 158 4.26 -7.81 1.59
CA VAL A 158 4.13 -7.87 3.05
C VAL A 158 4.91 -9.09 3.58
N PRO A 159 5.41 -9.04 4.84
CA PRO A 159 6.12 -10.18 5.40
C PRO A 159 5.26 -11.45 5.40
N ARG A 160 5.87 -12.57 5.03
CA ARG A 160 5.21 -13.87 4.86
C ARG A 160 4.45 -14.32 6.11
N ASP A 161 5.04 -14.07 7.27
CA ASP A 161 4.53 -14.55 8.57
C ASP A 161 3.63 -13.52 9.27
N LEU A 162 3.37 -12.37 8.63
CA LEU A 162 2.52 -11.32 9.21
C LEU A 162 1.05 -11.73 9.24
N PHE A 163 0.63 -12.56 8.28
CA PHE A 163 -0.75 -13.04 8.14
C PHE A 163 -0.80 -14.57 8.17
N THR A 164 -1.73 -15.10 8.95
CA THR A 164 -1.94 -16.52 9.15
C THR A 164 -2.82 -17.09 8.05
N PHE A 165 -2.33 -18.10 7.35
CA PHE A 165 -3.17 -18.85 6.40
C PHE A 165 -4.30 -19.57 7.13
N ARG A 166 -5.53 -19.41 6.66
CA ARG A 166 -6.72 -20.13 7.15
C ARG A 166 -7.38 -20.88 6.00
N LYS A 167 -7.46 -22.21 6.17
CA LYS A 167 -8.02 -23.10 5.15
C LYS A 167 -9.53 -22.94 5.02
N ASP A 168 -10.21 -22.79 6.14
CA ASP A 168 -11.66 -22.77 6.18
C ASP A 168 -12.19 -21.33 6.10
N PRO A 169 -13.17 -21.05 5.23
CA PRO A 169 -13.79 -19.73 5.15
C PRO A 169 -14.71 -19.48 6.35
N GLY A 170 -14.86 -18.22 6.72
CA GLY A 170 -15.92 -17.80 7.63
C GLY A 170 -17.24 -17.54 6.91
N ASP A 171 -18.15 -16.85 7.58
CA ASP A 171 -19.55 -16.64 7.19
C ASP A 171 -19.91 -15.19 6.84
N TYR A 172 -18.92 -14.31 6.67
CA TYR A 172 -19.12 -12.90 6.38
C TYR A 172 -18.26 -12.39 5.23
N LEU A 173 -18.74 -11.37 4.54
CA LEU A 173 -17.98 -10.58 3.62
C LEU A 173 -17.22 -9.48 4.38
N ALA A 174 -15.96 -9.24 4.04
CA ALA A 174 -15.14 -8.23 4.68
C ALA A 174 -15.00 -6.98 3.81
N PHE A 175 -15.07 -5.81 4.43
CA PHE A 175 -14.63 -4.54 3.85
C PHE A 175 -13.65 -3.88 4.80
N ILE A 176 -12.50 -3.41 4.28
CA ILE A 176 -11.53 -2.65 5.06
C ILE A 176 -10.99 -1.48 4.28
N GLY A 177 -11.05 -0.29 4.86
CA GLY A 177 -10.56 0.92 4.24
C GLY A 177 -11.12 2.20 4.85
N ARG A 178 -10.75 3.35 4.29
CA ARG A 178 -11.35 4.64 4.65
C ARG A 178 -12.81 4.69 4.18
N LEU A 179 -13.67 5.39 4.92
CA LEU A 179 -15.05 5.65 4.53
C LEU A 179 -15.11 6.85 3.57
N SER A 180 -14.39 6.78 2.47
CA SER A 180 -14.38 7.80 1.44
C SER A 180 -15.14 7.33 0.20
N PHE A 181 -15.60 8.30 -0.59
CA PHE A 181 -16.44 8.01 -1.76
C PHE A 181 -15.81 7.02 -2.72
N GLU A 182 -14.50 7.14 -2.96
CA GLU A 182 -13.77 6.26 -3.89
C GLU A 182 -13.65 4.81 -3.41
N LYS A 183 -13.82 4.52 -2.11
CA LYS A 183 -13.77 3.14 -1.58
C LYS A 183 -15.12 2.41 -1.66
N ARG A 184 -16.23 3.14 -1.88
CA ARG A 184 -17.55 2.60 -2.23
C ARG A 184 -18.08 1.56 -1.25
N LEU A 185 -18.10 1.90 0.06
CA LEU A 185 -18.76 1.05 1.06
C LEU A 185 -20.24 0.83 0.73
N ASP A 186 -20.92 1.80 0.10
CA ASP A 186 -22.30 1.68 -0.39
C ASP A 186 -22.48 0.48 -1.34
N ARG A 187 -21.50 0.23 -2.23
CA ARG A 187 -21.52 -0.96 -3.10
C ARG A 187 -21.33 -2.24 -2.28
N ALA A 188 -20.41 -2.24 -1.31
CA ALA A 188 -20.16 -3.41 -0.47
C ALA A 188 -21.41 -3.83 0.32
N ILE A 189 -22.17 -2.87 0.88
CA ILE A 189 -23.43 -3.12 1.59
C ILE A 189 -24.44 -3.76 0.63
N ARG A 190 -24.67 -3.15 -0.54
CA ARG A 190 -25.63 -3.67 -1.54
C ARG A 190 -25.28 -5.08 -2.02
N ILE A 191 -23.98 -5.39 -2.18
CA ILE A 191 -23.54 -6.73 -2.55
C ILE A 191 -23.88 -7.73 -1.45
N ALA A 192 -23.57 -7.39 -0.21
CA ALA A 192 -23.84 -8.26 0.95
C ALA A 192 -25.34 -8.54 1.10
N ASP A 193 -26.18 -7.50 0.99
CA ASP A 193 -27.64 -7.62 1.07
C ASP A 193 -28.20 -8.54 -0.01
N GLN A 194 -27.82 -8.32 -1.28
CA GLN A 194 -28.30 -9.12 -2.39
C GLN A 194 -27.76 -10.55 -2.38
N ALA A 195 -26.59 -10.77 -1.79
CA ALA A 195 -26.01 -12.10 -1.58
C ALA A 195 -26.56 -12.80 -0.32
N GLY A 196 -27.33 -12.11 0.52
CA GLY A 196 -27.85 -12.65 1.78
C GLY A 196 -26.77 -12.98 2.81
N MET A 197 -25.65 -12.25 2.79
CA MET A 197 -24.52 -12.46 3.69
C MET A 197 -24.29 -11.26 4.62
N LYS A 198 -23.75 -11.52 5.81
CA LYS A 198 -23.29 -10.45 6.70
C LYS A 198 -22.11 -9.70 6.10
N LEU A 199 -22.05 -8.40 6.33
CA LEU A 199 -20.90 -7.56 6.01
C LEU A 199 -20.23 -7.07 7.30
N LYS A 200 -18.94 -7.36 7.47
CA LYS A 200 -18.13 -6.72 8.50
C LYS A 200 -17.28 -5.63 7.88
N VAL A 201 -17.29 -4.46 8.53
CA VAL A 201 -16.63 -3.23 8.05
C VAL A 201 -15.57 -2.80 9.05
N ALA A 202 -14.31 -2.87 8.63
CA ALA A 202 -13.19 -2.34 9.39
C ALA A 202 -12.83 -0.95 8.88
N ALA A 203 -13.27 0.08 9.59
CA ALA A 203 -13.08 1.46 9.21
C ALA A 203 -13.19 2.39 10.42
N LYS A 204 -12.50 3.54 10.36
CA LYS A 204 -12.73 4.64 11.29
C LYS A 204 -14.00 5.37 10.86
N ILE A 205 -15.02 5.37 11.74
CA ILE A 205 -16.26 6.09 11.49
C ILE A 205 -16.12 7.53 11.93
N ASN A 206 -16.34 8.46 11.03
CA ASN A 206 -16.63 9.85 11.36
C ASN A 206 -18.08 10.16 11.00
N ARG A 207 -19.00 9.96 11.95
CA ARG A 207 -20.45 10.20 11.75
C ARG A 207 -20.78 11.66 11.46
N ALA A 208 -19.87 12.59 11.67
CA ALA A 208 -20.04 13.99 11.35
C ALA A 208 -19.81 14.29 9.88
N GLU A 209 -19.12 13.41 9.15
CA GLU A 209 -18.86 13.61 7.72
C GLU A 209 -20.15 13.51 6.91
N GLU A 210 -20.37 14.47 6.03
CA GLU A 210 -21.56 14.58 5.17
C GLU A 210 -21.71 13.34 4.28
N HIS A 211 -20.59 12.83 3.73
CA HIS A 211 -20.57 11.61 2.93
C HIS A 211 -21.15 10.41 3.68
N PHE A 212 -20.75 10.21 4.95
CA PHE A 212 -21.26 9.11 5.77
C PHE A 212 -22.77 9.24 5.95
N LYS A 213 -23.25 10.43 6.37
CA LYS A 213 -24.68 10.69 6.59
C LYS A 213 -25.54 10.50 5.34
N GLN A 214 -25.05 10.98 4.20
CA GLN A 214 -25.82 10.98 2.96
C GLN A 214 -25.85 9.61 2.28
N TYR A 215 -24.75 8.87 2.27
CA TYR A 215 -24.57 7.67 1.44
C TYR A 215 -24.43 6.36 2.19
N ILE A 216 -24.01 6.38 3.46
CA ILE A 216 -23.75 5.18 4.23
C ILE A 216 -24.80 4.95 5.29
N GLU A 217 -25.09 5.96 6.12
CA GLU A 217 -26.04 5.84 7.24
C GLU A 217 -27.42 5.32 6.82
N PRO A 218 -28.03 5.73 5.69
CA PRO A 218 -29.31 5.21 5.21
C PRO A 218 -29.29 3.73 4.80
N LEU A 219 -28.11 3.16 4.58
CA LEU A 219 -27.93 1.75 4.17
C LEU A 219 -27.63 0.84 5.35
N LEU A 220 -27.49 1.37 6.57
CA LEU A 220 -27.13 0.58 7.74
C LEU A 220 -28.32 -0.20 8.27
N HIS A 221 -28.10 -1.46 8.58
CA HIS A 221 -29.05 -2.39 9.20
C HIS A 221 -28.28 -3.48 9.97
N ASP A 222 -28.97 -4.40 10.63
CA ASP A 222 -28.37 -5.44 11.50
C ASP A 222 -27.42 -6.42 10.77
N GLY A 223 -27.47 -6.46 9.42
CA GLY A 223 -26.54 -7.25 8.60
C GLY A 223 -25.17 -6.60 8.39
N VAL A 224 -24.98 -5.31 8.80
CA VAL A 224 -23.74 -4.54 8.62
C VAL A 224 -23.11 -4.26 9.97
N GLU A 225 -22.00 -4.93 10.27
CA GLU A 225 -21.26 -4.80 11.52
C GLU A 225 -20.00 -3.95 11.35
N PHE A 226 -19.90 -2.84 12.08
CA PHE A 226 -18.69 -2.05 12.14
C PHE A 226 -17.80 -2.51 13.30
N VAL A 227 -16.57 -2.94 12.99
CA VAL A 227 -15.59 -3.41 13.98
C VAL A 227 -14.58 -2.33 14.40
N GLY A 228 -14.68 -1.12 13.82
CA GLY A 228 -13.76 -0.02 14.11
C GLY A 228 -12.47 -0.07 13.28
N GLU A 229 -11.47 0.70 13.70
CA GLU A 229 -10.15 0.71 13.08
C GLU A 229 -9.29 -0.42 13.67
N ILE A 230 -8.89 -1.37 12.85
CA ILE A 230 -8.15 -2.57 13.25
C ILE A 230 -6.72 -2.58 12.67
N GLY A 231 -5.82 -3.29 13.34
CA GLY A 231 -4.43 -3.50 12.92
C GLY A 231 -3.84 -4.78 13.49
N GLY A 232 -2.62 -5.12 13.10
CA GLY A 232 -1.90 -6.27 13.62
C GLY A 232 -2.74 -7.56 13.63
N ARG A 233 -2.83 -8.21 14.78
CA ARG A 233 -3.54 -9.49 14.95
C ARG A 233 -5.05 -9.40 14.65
N GLU A 234 -5.69 -8.29 15.01
CA GLU A 234 -7.13 -8.11 14.75
C GLU A 234 -7.40 -8.10 13.23
N LYS A 235 -6.52 -7.48 12.45
CA LYS A 235 -6.61 -7.44 10.99
C LYS A 235 -6.37 -8.83 10.38
N ASP A 236 -5.41 -9.59 10.90
CA ASP A 236 -5.17 -10.97 10.49
C ASP A 236 -6.40 -11.85 10.74
N GLU A 237 -6.99 -11.77 11.92
CA GLU A 237 -8.21 -12.51 12.27
C GLU A 237 -9.40 -12.07 11.41
N PHE A 238 -9.55 -10.76 11.19
CA PHE A 238 -10.63 -10.19 10.39
C PHE A 238 -10.58 -10.63 8.92
N LEU A 239 -9.41 -10.54 8.29
CA LEU A 239 -9.26 -10.98 6.90
C LEU A 239 -9.30 -12.51 6.77
N GLY A 240 -8.63 -13.22 7.66
CA GLY A 240 -8.51 -14.68 7.60
C GLY A 240 -9.83 -15.43 7.81
N ASN A 241 -10.70 -14.91 8.65
CA ASN A 241 -12.03 -15.48 8.90
C ASN A 241 -13.11 -14.95 7.94
N ALA A 242 -12.78 -14.13 6.97
CA ALA A 242 -13.74 -13.68 5.98
C ALA A 242 -13.99 -14.76 4.91
N TYR A 243 -15.24 -14.82 4.41
CA TYR A 243 -15.60 -15.60 3.22
C TYR A 243 -14.92 -15.05 1.97
N ALA A 244 -15.00 -13.73 1.79
CA ALA A 244 -14.28 -12.98 0.77
C ALA A 244 -14.06 -11.52 1.21
N LEU A 245 -13.00 -10.89 0.67
CA LEU A 245 -12.82 -9.45 0.75
C LEU A 245 -13.57 -8.77 -0.39
N LEU A 246 -14.40 -7.76 -0.11
CA LEU A 246 -14.99 -6.86 -1.09
C LEU A 246 -14.08 -5.63 -1.28
N PHE A 247 -13.70 -5.37 -2.53
CA PHE A 247 -12.88 -4.21 -2.92
C PHE A 247 -13.55 -3.46 -4.08
N PRO A 248 -14.72 -2.81 -3.84
CA PRO A 248 -15.58 -2.24 -4.88
C PRO A 248 -15.21 -0.81 -5.28
N ILE A 249 -13.94 -0.51 -5.32
CA ILE A 249 -13.36 0.83 -5.53
C ILE A 249 -13.80 1.51 -6.82
N ASP A 250 -13.85 2.84 -6.80
CA ASP A 250 -14.24 3.69 -7.94
C ASP A 250 -13.16 4.71 -8.31
N TRP A 251 -11.91 4.31 -8.20
CA TRP A 251 -10.75 5.12 -8.57
C TRP A 251 -9.58 4.21 -8.97
N PRO A 252 -8.63 4.70 -9.78
CA PRO A 252 -7.46 3.90 -10.16
C PRO A 252 -6.50 3.76 -8.97
N GLU A 253 -6.79 2.78 -8.10
CA GLU A 253 -5.96 2.46 -6.94
C GLU A 253 -4.53 2.15 -7.37
N PRO A 254 -3.52 2.85 -6.85
CA PRO A 254 -2.13 2.60 -7.24
C PRO A 254 -1.66 1.18 -6.94
N PHE A 255 -2.09 0.57 -5.80
CA PHE A 255 -1.77 -0.83 -5.51
C PHE A 255 -2.83 -1.58 -4.70
N GLY A 256 -3.25 -1.07 -3.53
CA GLY A 256 -4.25 -1.72 -2.68
C GLY A 256 -3.70 -2.88 -1.84
N LEU A 257 -2.87 -2.57 -0.84
CA LEU A 257 -2.26 -3.54 0.08
C LEU A 257 -3.23 -4.57 0.66
N VAL A 258 -4.47 -4.16 0.94
CA VAL A 258 -5.48 -5.05 1.54
C VAL A 258 -5.80 -6.27 0.69
N MET A 259 -5.65 -6.19 -0.65
CA MET A 259 -5.85 -7.34 -1.53
C MET A 259 -4.79 -8.41 -1.26
N ILE A 260 -3.51 -8.04 -1.21
CA ILE A 260 -2.42 -9.00 -0.93
C ILE A 260 -2.43 -9.48 0.51
N GLU A 261 -2.90 -8.68 1.46
CA GLU A 261 -3.11 -9.07 2.86
C GLU A 261 -4.23 -10.14 2.97
N ALA A 262 -5.32 -9.99 2.22
CA ALA A 262 -6.36 -11.01 2.13
C ALA A 262 -5.82 -12.31 1.49
N LEU A 263 -5.09 -12.20 0.37
CA LEU A 263 -4.46 -13.37 -0.26
C LEU A 263 -3.48 -14.07 0.68
N ALA A 264 -2.74 -13.32 1.51
CA ALA A 264 -1.84 -13.89 2.52
C ALA A 264 -2.59 -14.75 3.55
N CYS A 265 -3.81 -14.36 3.93
CA CYS A 265 -4.70 -15.17 4.77
C CYS A 265 -5.35 -16.35 4.03
N GLY A 266 -5.23 -16.42 2.70
CA GLY A 266 -5.96 -17.36 1.84
C GLY A 266 -7.36 -16.87 1.47
N THR A 267 -7.70 -15.64 1.74
CA THR A 267 -9.06 -15.09 1.50
C THR A 267 -9.18 -14.56 0.08
N PRO A 268 -10.13 -15.07 -0.73
CA PRO A 268 -10.40 -14.58 -2.07
C PRO A 268 -10.90 -13.13 -2.08
N VAL A 269 -10.65 -12.42 -3.18
CA VAL A 269 -11.01 -11.02 -3.33
C VAL A 269 -12.03 -10.83 -4.45
N ILE A 270 -13.11 -10.09 -4.20
CA ILE A 270 -14.04 -9.62 -5.23
C ILE A 270 -13.78 -8.12 -5.40
N ALA A 271 -13.23 -7.73 -6.54
CA ALA A 271 -12.74 -6.38 -6.76
C ALA A 271 -13.25 -5.77 -8.07
N TRP A 272 -13.47 -4.45 -8.08
CA TRP A 272 -13.75 -3.71 -9.32
C TRP A 272 -12.51 -3.59 -10.19
N ARG A 273 -12.72 -3.64 -11.53
CA ARG A 273 -11.67 -3.49 -12.54
C ARG A 273 -11.13 -2.06 -12.58
N ASN A 274 -10.40 -1.66 -11.56
CA ASN A 274 -9.81 -0.33 -11.45
C ASN A 274 -8.35 -0.39 -10.96
N GLY A 275 -7.51 0.50 -11.48
CA GLY A 275 -6.12 0.63 -11.04
C GLY A 275 -5.34 -0.69 -11.17
N SER A 276 -4.65 -1.06 -10.10
CA SER A 276 -3.81 -2.26 -10.02
C SER A 276 -4.59 -3.58 -9.87
N VAL A 277 -5.90 -3.57 -9.72
CA VAL A 277 -6.69 -4.79 -9.48
C VAL A 277 -6.39 -5.92 -10.48
N PRO A 278 -6.32 -5.68 -11.82
CA PRO A 278 -5.99 -6.73 -12.78
C PRO A 278 -4.55 -7.28 -12.67
N GLU A 279 -3.67 -6.53 -12.01
CA GLU A 279 -2.28 -6.96 -11.76
C GLU A 279 -2.14 -7.81 -10.51
N VAL A 280 -3.05 -7.64 -9.54
CA VAL A 280 -3.01 -8.30 -8.23
C VAL A 280 -3.88 -9.56 -8.21
N ILE A 281 -5.09 -9.48 -8.77
CA ILE A 281 -6.09 -10.55 -8.70
C ILE A 281 -6.10 -11.37 -9.99
N ASP A 282 -5.84 -12.66 -9.86
CA ASP A 282 -6.00 -13.63 -10.94
C ASP A 282 -7.49 -14.06 -11.00
N HIS A 283 -8.22 -13.51 -11.99
CA HIS A 283 -9.66 -13.74 -12.13
C HIS A 283 -10.00 -15.25 -12.24
N GLY A 284 -10.89 -15.73 -11.38
CA GLY A 284 -11.31 -17.14 -11.32
C GLY A 284 -10.30 -18.06 -10.62
N ARG A 285 -9.19 -17.53 -10.05
CA ARG A 285 -8.19 -18.30 -9.31
C ARG A 285 -8.00 -17.78 -7.88
N THR A 286 -7.74 -16.46 -7.71
CA THR A 286 -7.53 -15.83 -6.40
C THR A 286 -8.66 -14.89 -6.03
N GLY A 287 -9.61 -14.68 -6.93
CA GLY A 287 -10.75 -13.81 -6.75
C GLY A 287 -11.51 -13.59 -8.04
N PHE A 288 -12.42 -12.63 -8.02
CA PHE A 288 -13.19 -12.23 -9.18
C PHE A 288 -13.03 -10.73 -9.43
N ILE A 289 -12.73 -10.36 -10.67
CA ILE A 289 -12.71 -8.98 -11.15
C ILE A 289 -14.07 -8.73 -11.78
N VAL A 290 -14.76 -7.69 -11.30
CA VAL A 290 -16.16 -7.40 -11.65
C VAL A 290 -16.32 -5.92 -12.05
N GLU A 291 -17.42 -5.58 -12.70
CA GLU A 291 -17.73 -4.23 -13.18
C GLU A 291 -19.12 -3.74 -12.69
N SER A 292 -19.91 -4.63 -12.08
CA SER A 292 -21.23 -4.28 -11.55
C SER A 292 -21.54 -4.98 -10.21
N VAL A 293 -22.56 -4.50 -9.50
CA VAL A 293 -23.06 -5.12 -8.26
C VAL A 293 -23.58 -6.51 -8.56
N GLU A 294 -24.31 -6.68 -9.67
CA GLU A 294 -24.90 -7.95 -10.10
C GLU A 294 -23.82 -9.02 -10.39
N GLU A 295 -22.72 -8.61 -11.02
CA GLU A 295 -21.56 -9.48 -11.21
C GLU A 295 -20.90 -9.85 -9.89
N ALA A 296 -20.76 -8.90 -8.98
CA ALA A 296 -20.19 -9.13 -7.66
C ALA A 296 -21.04 -10.11 -6.84
N VAL A 297 -22.37 -9.99 -6.87
CA VAL A 297 -23.30 -10.94 -6.21
C VAL A 297 -23.14 -12.33 -6.78
N LYS A 298 -23.06 -12.47 -8.11
CA LYS A 298 -22.80 -13.77 -8.76
C LYS A 298 -21.43 -14.33 -8.34
N ALA A 299 -20.42 -13.45 -8.23
CA ALA A 299 -19.08 -13.82 -7.79
C ALA A 299 -19.09 -14.34 -6.34
N VAL A 300 -19.86 -13.71 -5.42
CA VAL A 300 -20.05 -14.22 -4.05
C VAL A 300 -20.52 -15.68 -4.06
N GLY A 301 -21.52 -16.01 -4.87
CA GLY A 301 -22.04 -17.39 -4.98
C GLY A 301 -21.01 -18.40 -5.52
N ARG A 302 -19.91 -17.93 -6.12
CA ARG A 302 -18.85 -18.75 -6.71
C ARG A 302 -17.54 -18.76 -5.92
N VAL A 303 -17.45 -17.99 -4.84
CA VAL A 303 -16.23 -17.93 -4.00
C VAL A 303 -15.85 -19.34 -3.49
N GLY A 304 -16.83 -20.18 -3.18
CA GLY A 304 -16.61 -21.56 -2.77
C GLY A 304 -15.89 -22.44 -3.79
N ASP A 305 -15.88 -22.07 -5.09
CA ASP A 305 -15.15 -22.77 -6.15
C ASP A 305 -13.63 -22.48 -6.11
N LEU A 306 -13.22 -21.41 -5.38
CA LEU A 306 -11.83 -20.95 -5.33
C LEU A 306 -11.05 -21.66 -4.21
N SER A 307 -9.78 -21.95 -4.50
CA SER A 307 -8.88 -22.53 -3.51
C SER A 307 -8.20 -21.43 -2.66
N ARG A 308 -8.44 -21.46 -1.35
CA ARG A 308 -7.73 -20.57 -0.41
C ARG A 308 -6.22 -20.82 -0.43
N HIS A 309 -5.77 -22.05 -0.66
CA HIS A 309 -4.36 -22.37 -0.90
C HIS A 309 -3.80 -21.66 -2.14
N ALA A 310 -4.58 -21.58 -3.23
CA ALA A 310 -4.15 -20.87 -4.43
C ALA A 310 -4.01 -19.36 -4.18
N CYS A 311 -4.86 -18.77 -3.34
CA CYS A 311 -4.71 -17.38 -2.88
C CYS A 311 -3.39 -17.19 -2.13
N ARG A 312 -3.13 -18.05 -1.12
CA ARG A 312 -1.89 -18.02 -0.34
C ARG A 312 -0.66 -18.23 -1.21
N GLN A 313 -0.68 -19.19 -2.11
CA GLN A 313 0.43 -19.46 -3.03
C GLN A 313 0.73 -18.27 -3.94
N SER A 314 -0.32 -17.62 -4.50
CA SER A 314 -0.14 -16.41 -5.32
C SER A 314 0.49 -15.27 -4.53
N PHE A 315 0.12 -15.11 -3.25
CA PHE A 315 0.76 -14.16 -2.35
C PHE A 315 2.24 -14.48 -2.15
N GLU A 316 2.57 -15.73 -1.79
CA GLU A 316 3.96 -16.15 -1.51
C GLU A 316 4.87 -16.01 -2.74
N ASP A 317 4.36 -16.30 -3.92
CA ASP A 317 5.14 -16.22 -5.17
C ASP A 317 5.38 -14.79 -5.64
N ARG A 318 4.45 -13.86 -5.35
CA ARG A 318 4.41 -12.56 -6.02
C ARG A 318 4.51 -11.37 -5.06
N PHE A 319 3.96 -11.48 -3.85
CA PHE A 319 3.69 -10.36 -2.94
C PHE A 319 4.29 -10.55 -1.54
N ASP A 320 5.16 -11.53 -1.36
CA ASP A 320 6.01 -11.63 -0.18
C ASP A 320 7.03 -10.47 -0.18
N ALA A 321 7.32 -9.92 1.01
CA ALA A 321 8.30 -8.83 1.19
C ALA A 321 9.68 -9.21 0.65
N ALA A 322 10.08 -10.49 0.77
CA ALA A 322 11.32 -10.98 0.19
C ALA A 322 11.33 -10.90 -1.35
N CYS A 323 10.19 -11.14 -2.02
CA CYS A 323 10.05 -10.96 -3.45
C CYS A 323 10.19 -9.48 -3.85
N MET A 324 9.54 -8.59 -3.10
CA MET A 324 9.65 -7.13 -3.30
C MET A 324 11.11 -6.67 -3.15
N ALA A 325 11.77 -7.06 -2.06
CA ALA A 325 13.15 -6.64 -1.79
C ALA A 325 14.12 -7.14 -2.87
N ARG A 326 14.00 -8.40 -3.33
CA ARG A 326 14.82 -8.92 -4.45
C ARG A 326 14.68 -8.08 -5.71
N LYS A 327 13.46 -7.69 -6.08
CA LYS A 327 13.22 -6.83 -7.25
C LYS A 327 13.86 -5.45 -7.09
N TYR A 328 13.80 -4.84 -5.89
CA TYR A 328 14.51 -3.59 -5.63
C TYR A 328 16.02 -3.76 -5.69
N VAL A 329 16.59 -4.84 -5.17
CA VAL A 329 18.03 -5.14 -5.27
C VAL A 329 18.48 -5.26 -6.73
N GLU A 330 17.65 -5.84 -7.61
CA GLU A 330 17.92 -5.86 -9.06
C GLU A 330 17.91 -4.46 -9.68
N VAL A 331 16.98 -3.59 -9.26
CA VAL A 331 16.97 -2.17 -9.67
C VAL A 331 18.24 -1.47 -9.20
N TYR A 332 18.61 -1.63 -7.93
CA TYR A 332 19.80 -1.00 -7.36
C TYR A 332 21.06 -1.41 -8.11
N LYS A 333 21.26 -2.69 -8.39
CA LYS A 333 22.42 -3.21 -9.13
C LYS A 333 22.56 -2.63 -10.54
N ARG A 334 21.47 -2.18 -11.16
CA ARG A 334 21.52 -1.55 -12.49
C ARG A 334 21.87 -0.07 -12.43
N LEU A 335 21.68 0.57 -11.28
CA LEU A 335 21.88 2.00 -11.08
C LEU A 335 23.25 2.33 -10.47
N VAL A 336 23.88 1.35 -9.81
CA VAL A 336 25.25 1.42 -9.25
C VAL A 336 26.26 0.91 -10.29
#